data_2ad72a4c6992ad3379dca7919b526cac
#
_entry.id   2ad72a4c6992ad3379dca7919b526cac
#
_cell.length_a   1.000
_cell.length_b   1.000
_cell.length_c   1.000
_cell.angle_alpha   90.00
_cell.angle_beta   90.00
_cell.angle_gamma   90.00
#
_symmetry.space_group_name_H-M   'P 1'
#
loop_
_entity.id
_entity.type
_entity.pdbx_description
1 polymer ?
#
loop_
_entity_poly.entity_id
_entity_poly.type
_entity_poly.pdbx_seq_one_letter_code
_entity_poly.pdbx_strand_id
1 'polypeptide(L)'
;EGDGLLMAMEAGAQLGNMSHAYWMQSALEFKPQHRDAKPNYMLGSDERARPGAILVNRKGQRFVNEAANYNAIGKSLHAFDAGTHSYANLPYWLIIDQRYRDRYPTFNTPAGGPVPSYMIEGATLEELAEKAGIDPAGLAATVARFNEMVRGGHDDDFQRGDNSYDNFYMWGDTSYDPPFRTLGAIDQGPFFAVQMESGALGTAGGPKTNANAQVLDWNGDVIPGLYAAGNAMDAVLGEAYGGAGGTLGPGMTFGFIAGRHLGTHIPNR
;
A
#
# COMPACT_ATOMS: atom_id res chain seq x y z
N GLU A 1 19.15 2.77 11.82
CA GLU A 1 18.18 3.51 11.00
C GLU A 1 17.69 4.75 11.76
N GLY A 2 17.41 5.84 11.02
CA GLY A 2 16.93 7.10 11.64
C GLY A 2 18.06 8.04 12.10
N ASP A 3 19.32 7.69 11.91
CA ASP A 3 20.47 8.48 12.37
C ASP A 3 20.44 9.92 11.80
N GLY A 4 20.11 10.06 10.51
CA GLY A 4 19.97 11.38 9.87
C GLY A 4 18.86 12.24 10.49
N LEU A 5 17.75 11.62 10.90
CA LEU A 5 16.68 12.31 11.61
C LEU A 5 17.12 12.79 12.99
N LEU A 6 17.80 11.92 13.75
CA LEU A 6 18.32 12.28 15.09
C LEU A 6 19.35 13.42 14.99
N MET A 7 20.28 13.36 14.05
CA MET A 7 21.25 14.42 13.79
C MET A 7 20.58 15.76 13.43
N ALA A 8 19.52 15.72 12.60
CA ALA A 8 18.77 16.91 12.25
C ALA A 8 18.02 17.50 13.47
N MET A 9 17.45 16.65 14.32
CA MET A 9 16.81 17.06 15.59
C MET A 9 17.81 17.71 16.54
N GLU A 10 18.99 17.13 16.71
CA GLU A 10 20.06 17.71 17.53
C GLU A 10 20.51 19.07 17.01
N ALA A 11 20.49 19.28 15.69
CA ALA A 11 20.77 20.57 15.07
C ALA A 11 19.62 21.59 15.18
N GLY A 12 18.48 21.23 15.75
CA GLY A 12 17.32 22.12 15.95
C GLY A 12 16.36 22.16 14.77
N ALA A 13 16.38 21.17 13.89
CA ALA A 13 15.50 21.11 12.70
C ALA A 13 14.01 21.01 13.07
N GLN A 14 13.18 21.78 12.38
CA GLN A 14 11.73 21.59 12.37
C GLN A 14 11.41 20.33 11.60
N LEU A 15 10.52 19.48 12.14
CA LEU A 15 10.07 18.24 11.51
C LEU A 15 8.67 18.38 10.91
N GLY A 16 8.39 17.65 9.83
CA GLY A 16 7.08 17.55 9.20
C GLY A 16 6.73 16.13 8.81
N ASN A 17 5.44 15.88 8.55
CA ASN A 17 4.86 14.59 8.12
C ASN A 17 5.26 13.36 8.96
N MET A 18 5.60 13.53 10.25
CA MET A 18 6.09 12.45 11.12
C MET A 18 5.08 11.36 11.40
N SER A 19 3.79 11.59 11.16
CA SER A 19 2.71 10.59 11.31
C SER A 19 2.44 9.79 10.04
N HIS A 20 3.16 10.06 8.95
CA HIS A 20 2.93 9.45 7.65
C HIS A 20 4.09 8.58 7.19
N ALA A 21 3.75 7.60 6.34
CA ALA A 21 4.69 6.78 5.62
C ALA A 21 4.19 6.59 4.17
N TYR A 22 5.03 6.08 3.31
CA TYR A 22 4.63 5.61 1.98
C TYR A 22 4.10 4.18 2.13
N TRP A 23 2.80 4.10 2.46
CA TRP A 23 2.13 2.86 2.82
C TRP A 23 2.08 1.87 1.65
N MET A 24 2.17 0.58 1.99
CA MET A 24 2.09 -0.50 1.04
C MET A 24 1.48 -1.73 1.69
N GLN A 25 0.66 -2.47 0.95
CA GLN A 25 0.10 -3.74 1.38
C GLN A 25 1.16 -4.83 1.37
N SER A 26 1.20 -5.69 2.38
CA SER A 26 2.14 -6.80 2.48
C SER A 26 1.47 -8.06 3.03
N ALA A 27 1.93 -9.24 2.62
CA ALA A 27 1.44 -10.50 3.15
C ALA A 27 2.07 -10.81 4.51
N LEU A 28 1.26 -11.37 5.43
CA LEU A 28 1.66 -11.62 6.82
C LEU A 28 2.78 -12.65 6.97
N GLU A 29 2.78 -13.72 6.17
CA GLU A 29 3.72 -14.83 6.32
C GLU A 29 5.19 -14.46 6.13
N PHE A 30 5.44 -13.29 5.56
CA PHE A 30 6.81 -12.80 5.36
C PHE A 30 7.34 -11.96 6.51
N LYS A 31 6.67 -11.97 7.67
CA LYS A 31 7.26 -11.46 8.92
C LYS A 31 8.53 -12.25 9.25
N PRO A 32 9.63 -11.59 9.58
CA PRO A 32 10.86 -12.30 9.95
C PRO A 32 10.61 -13.17 11.17
N GLN A 33 10.98 -14.45 11.08
CA GLN A 33 10.91 -15.38 12.20
C GLN A 33 11.93 -15.06 13.30
N HIS A 34 12.92 -14.23 13.00
CA HIS A 34 13.97 -13.78 13.92
C HIS A 34 14.01 -12.24 13.98
N ARG A 35 14.20 -11.71 15.19
CA ARG A 35 14.23 -10.27 15.47
C ARG A 35 15.24 -9.49 14.63
N ASP A 36 16.35 -10.12 14.24
CA ASP A 36 17.43 -9.52 13.46
C ASP A 36 17.35 -9.80 11.95
N ALA A 37 16.37 -10.59 11.51
CA ALA A 37 16.16 -10.84 10.09
C ALA A 37 15.44 -9.63 9.47
N LYS A 38 15.94 -9.13 8.34
CA LYS A 38 15.21 -8.14 7.56
C LYS A 38 13.91 -8.76 7.07
N PRO A 39 12.76 -8.11 7.30
CA PRO A 39 11.49 -8.60 6.81
C PRO A 39 11.53 -8.70 5.29
N ASN A 40 11.23 -9.87 4.75
CA ASN A 40 11.07 -10.06 3.33
C ASN A 40 9.59 -9.80 3.02
N TYR A 41 9.26 -8.53 2.74
CA TYR A 41 7.89 -8.14 2.42
C TYR A 41 7.57 -8.52 0.99
N MET A 42 6.51 -9.29 0.79
CA MET A 42 5.90 -9.41 -0.52
C MET A 42 4.83 -8.33 -0.67
N LEU A 43 5.03 -7.54 -1.71
CA LEU A 43 4.15 -6.42 -2.03
C LEU A 43 2.91 -6.95 -2.74
N GLY A 44 1.73 -6.72 -2.18
CA GLY A 44 0.45 -7.12 -2.76
C GLY A 44 -0.17 -6.03 -3.63
N SER A 45 0.57 -5.49 -4.60
CA SER A 45 0.03 -4.46 -5.49
C SER A 45 -0.73 -5.06 -6.68
N ASP A 46 -0.14 -6.05 -7.30
CA ASP A 46 -0.66 -6.66 -8.53
C ASP A 46 -1.85 -7.56 -8.21
N GLU A 47 -1.72 -8.36 -7.17
CA GLU A 47 -2.69 -9.37 -6.79
C GLU A 47 -4.07 -8.76 -6.54
N ARG A 48 -4.11 -7.64 -5.80
CA ARG A 48 -5.38 -7.03 -5.42
C ARG A 48 -6.09 -6.30 -6.56
N ALA A 49 -5.33 -5.81 -7.54
CA ALA A 49 -5.86 -5.01 -8.64
C ALA A 49 -6.40 -5.85 -9.81
N ARG A 50 -6.01 -7.12 -9.90
CA ARG A 50 -6.47 -8.03 -10.97
C ARG A 50 -7.94 -8.44 -10.78
N PRO A 51 -8.65 -8.76 -11.88
CA PRO A 51 -10.03 -9.22 -11.80
C PRO A 51 -10.14 -10.53 -11.04
N GLY A 52 -11.16 -10.64 -10.17
CA GLY A 52 -11.39 -11.83 -9.33
C GLY A 52 -10.69 -11.77 -7.97
N ALA A 53 -10.28 -10.58 -7.51
CA ALA A 53 -9.71 -10.36 -6.19
C ALA A 53 -10.40 -9.21 -5.46
N ILE A 54 -10.64 -9.34 -4.16
CA ILE A 54 -11.13 -8.28 -3.27
C ILE A 54 -10.35 -8.26 -1.96
N LEU A 55 -10.36 -7.11 -1.27
CA LEU A 55 -9.84 -6.96 0.08
C LEU A 55 -10.99 -6.84 1.07
N VAL A 56 -10.98 -7.67 2.11
CA VAL A 56 -12.01 -7.65 3.15
C VAL A 56 -11.40 -7.55 4.55
N ASN A 57 -12.11 -6.88 5.46
CA ASN A 57 -11.78 -6.81 6.88
C ASN A 57 -12.36 -8.03 7.65
N ARG A 58 -12.21 -8.06 8.99
CA ARG A 58 -12.74 -9.13 9.84
C ARG A 58 -14.26 -9.33 9.74
N LYS A 59 -15.01 -8.28 9.36
CA LYS A 59 -16.46 -8.36 9.14
C LYS A 59 -16.82 -8.92 7.77
N GLY A 60 -15.84 -9.37 6.98
CA GLY A 60 -16.03 -9.83 5.61
C GLY A 60 -16.41 -8.72 4.63
N GLN A 61 -16.21 -7.46 4.98
CA GLN A 61 -16.63 -6.29 4.20
C GLN A 61 -15.46 -5.70 3.43
N ARG A 62 -15.68 -5.37 2.16
CA ARG A 62 -14.77 -4.51 1.38
C ARG A 62 -14.72 -3.13 2.03
N PHE A 63 -13.59 -2.46 1.94
CA PHE A 63 -13.38 -1.15 2.56
C PHE A 63 -12.63 -0.16 1.66
N VAL A 64 -12.25 -0.57 0.45
CA VAL A 64 -11.50 0.24 -0.52
C VAL A 64 -11.79 -0.17 -1.96
N ASN A 65 -11.42 0.68 -2.91
CA ASN A 65 -11.15 0.30 -4.28
C ASN A 65 -9.79 -0.43 -4.33
N GLU A 66 -9.78 -1.71 -4.62
CA GLU A 66 -8.56 -2.53 -4.61
C GLU A 66 -7.57 -2.16 -5.72
N ALA A 67 -8.02 -1.50 -6.79
CA ALA A 67 -7.17 -0.98 -7.85
C ALA A 67 -6.65 0.44 -7.57
N ALA A 68 -7.09 1.08 -6.49
CA ALA A 68 -6.61 2.41 -6.11
C ALA A 68 -5.13 2.41 -5.71
N ASN A 69 -4.57 3.61 -5.58
CA ASN A 69 -3.20 3.82 -5.15
C ASN A 69 -2.92 3.13 -3.80
N TYR A 70 -1.84 2.36 -3.74
CA TYR A 70 -1.46 1.58 -2.57
C TYR A 70 -1.27 2.43 -1.31
N ASN A 71 -0.81 3.68 -1.43
CA ASN A 71 -0.69 4.57 -0.29
C ASN A 71 -2.06 5.01 0.24
N ALA A 72 -3.04 5.26 -0.63
CA ALA A 72 -4.41 5.57 -0.24
C ALA A 72 -5.08 4.39 0.48
N ILE A 73 -4.90 3.16 -0.03
CA ILE A 73 -5.35 1.94 0.64
C ILE A 73 -4.69 1.80 2.01
N GLY A 74 -3.37 2.02 2.11
CA GLY A 74 -2.63 1.97 3.37
C GLY A 74 -3.18 2.92 4.43
N LYS A 75 -3.62 4.12 4.04
CA LYS A 75 -4.31 5.04 4.95
C LYS A 75 -5.64 4.48 5.48
N SER A 76 -6.41 3.80 4.63
CA SER A 76 -7.68 3.19 5.02
C SER A 76 -7.50 2.06 6.05
N LEU A 77 -6.33 1.40 6.08
CA LEU A 77 -6.03 0.36 7.06
C LEU A 77 -5.97 0.90 8.50
N HIS A 78 -5.57 2.16 8.66
CA HIS A 78 -5.38 2.81 9.96
C HIS A 78 -6.63 3.58 10.43
N ALA A 79 -7.81 3.30 9.85
CA ALA A 79 -9.08 3.83 10.34
C ALA A 79 -9.37 3.27 11.75
N PHE A 80 -9.27 4.13 12.77
CA PHE A 80 -9.47 3.73 14.17
C PHE A 80 -10.96 3.64 14.49
N ASP A 81 -11.39 2.49 15.00
CA ASP A 81 -12.74 2.26 15.52
C ASP A 81 -12.74 2.44 17.05
N ALA A 82 -13.32 3.53 17.51
CA ALA A 82 -13.42 3.85 18.94
C ALA A 82 -14.32 2.87 19.71
N GLY A 83 -15.24 2.19 19.05
CA GLY A 83 -16.13 1.21 19.69
C GLY A 83 -15.42 -0.09 20.06
N THR A 84 -14.45 -0.49 19.26
CA THR A 84 -13.65 -1.71 19.49
C THR A 84 -12.24 -1.41 19.98
N HIS A 85 -11.85 -0.16 20.09
CA HIS A 85 -10.50 0.30 20.42
C HIS A 85 -9.41 -0.37 19.55
N SER A 86 -9.70 -0.56 18.25
CA SER A 86 -8.80 -1.21 17.29
C SER A 86 -8.90 -0.57 15.91
N TYR A 87 -8.02 -0.93 15.00
CA TYR A 87 -8.17 -0.54 13.60
C TYR A 87 -9.24 -1.39 12.91
N ALA A 88 -10.24 -0.72 12.31
CA ALA A 88 -11.40 -1.36 11.69
C ALA A 88 -11.02 -2.33 10.56
N ASN A 89 -9.93 -2.03 9.84
CA ASN A 89 -9.49 -2.75 8.65
C ASN A 89 -8.15 -3.47 8.85
N LEU A 90 -7.79 -3.82 10.09
CA LEU A 90 -6.63 -4.64 10.41
C LEU A 90 -6.98 -5.73 11.42
N PRO A 91 -6.56 -6.98 11.20
CA PRO A 91 -6.03 -7.51 9.95
C PRO A 91 -7.07 -7.53 8.83
N TYR A 92 -6.62 -7.71 7.60
CA TYR A 92 -7.48 -7.86 6.43
C TYR A 92 -6.98 -8.99 5.53
N TRP A 93 -7.79 -9.40 4.57
CA TRP A 93 -7.47 -10.54 3.70
C TRP A 93 -7.70 -10.19 2.25
N LEU A 94 -6.80 -10.67 1.40
CA LEU A 94 -7.02 -10.82 -0.02
C LEU A 94 -7.84 -12.08 -0.24
N ILE A 95 -9.02 -11.95 -0.85
CA ILE A 95 -9.90 -13.07 -1.22
C ILE A 95 -9.85 -13.26 -2.72
N ILE A 96 -9.59 -14.50 -3.15
CA ILE A 96 -9.55 -14.92 -4.55
C ILE A 96 -10.20 -16.30 -4.70
N ASP A 97 -10.48 -16.71 -5.93
CA ASP A 97 -11.02 -18.02 -6.25
C ASP A 97 -10.05 -18.87 -7.11
N GLN A 98 -10.47 -20.09 -7.48
CA GLN A 98 -9.63 -20.98 -8.28
C GLN A 98 -9.34 -20.41 -9.67
N ARG A 99 -10.32 -19.72 -10.31
CA ARG A 99 -10.11 -19.08 -11.62
C ARG A 99 -9.01 -18.04 -11.58
N TYR A 100 -8.97 -17.24 -10.52
CA TYR A 100 -7.89 -16.27 -10.31
C TYR A 100 -6.53 -16.99 -10.22
N ARG A 101 -6.43 -18.04 -9.41
CA ARG A 101 -5.18 -18.78 -9.22
C ARG A 101 -4.69 -19.49 -10.47
N ASP A 102 -5.60 -20.00 -11.28
CA ASP A 102 -5.23 -20.67 -12.54
C ASP A 102 -4.68 -19.67 -13.56
N ARG A 103 -5.10 -18.41 -13.47
CA ARG A 103 -4.74 -17.37 -14.44
C ARG A 103 -3.55 -16.51 -14.00
N TYR A 104 -3.44 -16.20 -12.71
CA TYR A 104 -2.46 -15.23 -12.23
C TYR A 104 -1.50 -15.82 -11.23
N PRO A 105 -0.20 -15.46 -11.31
CA PRO A 105 0.70 -15.71 -10.20
C PRO A 105 0.21 -14.93 -8.97
N THR A 106 0.35 -15.52 -7.79
CA THR A 106 -0.07 -14.92 -6.52
C THR A 106 1.14 -14.89 -5.60
N PHE A 107 1.67 -13.70 -5.36
CA PHE A 107 2.96 -13.50 -4.68
C PHE A 107 4.07 -14.33 -5.35
N ASN A 108 4.74 -15.20 -4.59
CA ASN A 108 5.80 -16.05 -5.13
C ASN A 108 5.30 -17.38 -5.73
N THR A 109 3.99 -17.58 -5.82
CA THR A 109 3.40 -18.82 -6.35
C THR A 109 3.01 -18.59 -7.82
N PRO A 110 3.48 -19.43 -8.77
CA PRO A 110 3.10 -19.32 -10.16
C PRO A 110 1.62 -19.64 -10.36
N ALA A 111 1.03 -19.16 -11.45
CA ALA A 111 -0.34 -19.48 -11.85
C ALA A 111 -0.53 -21.02 -11.92
N GLY A 112 -1.64 -21.51 -11.35
CA GLY A 112 -1.92 -22.95 -11.26
C GLY A 112 -0.96 -23.75 -10.37
N GLY A 113 -0.07 -23.10 -9.64
CA GLY A 113 0.90 -23.75 -8.76
C GLY A 113 0.27 -24.37 -7.51
N PRO A 114 1.05 -25.09 -6.69
CA PRO A 114 0.55 -25.67 -5.43
C PRO A 114 0.08 -24.56 -4.50
N VAL A 115 -0.87 -24.87 -3.59
CA VAL A 115 -1.33 -23.94 -2.55
C VAL A 115 -0.21 -23.76 -1.53
N PRO A 116 0.33 -22.54 -1.38
CA PRO A 116 1.41 -22.29 -0.42
C PRO A 116 0.84 -22.24 1.01
N SER A 117 1.70 -22.46 2.01
CA SER A 117 1.30 -22.54 3.43
C SER A 117 0.69 -21.23 3.98
N TYR A 118 0.99 -20.09 3.38
CA TYR A 118 0.42 -18.80 3.76
C TYR A 118 -0.98 -18.55 3.23
N MET A 119 -1.48 -19.42 2.35
CA MET A 119 -2.79 -19.29 1.72
C MET A 119 -3.78 -20.25 2.38
N ILE A 120 -4.84 -19.71 2.94
CA ILE A 120 -5.93 -20.48 3.53
C ILE A 120 -6.88 -20.89 2.40
N GLU A 121 -7.26 -22.16 2.37
CA GLU A 121 -8.19 -22.72 1.37
C GLU A 121 -9.49 -23.17 2.03
N GLY A 122 -10.62 -22.87 1.36
CA GLY A 122 -11.95 -23.33 1.71
C GLY A 122 -12.71 -23.81 0.46
N ALA A 123 -13.45 -24.91 0.57
CA ALA A 123 -14.28 -25.39 -0.50
C ALA A 123 -15.45 -24.44 -0.79
N THR A 124 -15.93 -23.75 0.25
CA THR A 124 -16.96 -22.71 0.19
C THR A 124 -16.46 -21.41 0.83
N LEU A 125 -17.17 -20.30 0.59
CA LEU A 125 -16.84 -19.02 1.22
C LEU A 125 -17.02 -19.06 2.75
N GLU A 126 -18.00 -19.82 3.23
CA GLU A 126 -18.26 -20.00 4.66
C GLU A 126 -17.11 -20.75 5.32
N GLU A 127 -16.68 -21.86 4.75
CA GLU A 127 -15.54 -22.64 5.25
C GLU A 127 -14.25 -21.81 5.22
N LEU A 128 -14.02 -21.03 4.14
CA LEU A 128 -12.89 -20.14 4.06
C LEU A 128 -12.90 -19.11 5.17
N ALA A 129 -14.06 -18.46 5.38
CA ALA A 129 -14.22 -17.42 6.38
C ALA A 129 -13.98 -17.94 7.80
N GLU A 130 -14.55 -19.11 8.15
CA GLU A 130 -14.32 -19.77 9.44
C GLU A 130 -12.83 -20.05 9.69
N LYS A 131 -12.12 -20.61 8.69
CA LYS A 131 -10.69 -20.89 8.78
C LYS A 131 -9.83 -19.63 8.91
N ALA A 132 -10.24 -18.56 8.23
CA ALA A 132 -9.52 -17.28 8.21
C ALA A 132 -9.85 -16.38 9.42
N GLY A 133 -10.89 -16.67 10.18
CA GLY A 133 -11.38 -15.83 11.27
C GLY A 133 -12.11 -14.56 10.77
N ILE A 134 -12.77 -14.66 9.62
CA ILE A 134 -13.63 -13.64 9.01
C ILE A 134 -15.08 -13.97 9.32
N ASP A 135 -15.96 -12.97 9.43
CA ASP A 135 -17.41 -13.20 9.53
C ASP A 135 -17.94 -13.90 8.26
N PRO A 136 -18.45 -15.16 8.36
CA PRO A 136 -18.91 -15.91 7.21
C PRO A 136 -20.08 -15.26 6.48
N ALA A 137 -21.05 -14.72 7.22
CA ALA A 137 -22.23 -14.08 6.63
C ALA A 137 -21.85 -12.77 5.92
N GLY A 138 -20.93 -11.99 6.52
CA GLY A 138 -20.41 -10.77 5.92
C GLY A 138 -19.62 -11.06 4.64
N LEU A 139 -18.76 -12.09 4.62
CA LEU A 139 -17.99 -12.47 3.43
C LEU A 139 -18.92 -12.92 2.29
N ALA A 140 -19.87 -13.81 2.58
CA ALA A 140 -20.83 -14.31 1.59
C ALA A 140 -21.65 -13.16 0.98
N ALA A 141 -22.18 -12.26 1.80
CA ALA A 141 -22.93 -11.10 1.34
C ALA A 141 -22.08 -10.15 0.48
N THR A 142 -20.84 -9.90 0.89
CA THR A 142 -19.90 -9.05 0.14
C THR A 142 -19.56 -9.64 -1.23
N VAL A 143 -19.24 -10.93 -1.30
CA VAL A 143 -18.93 -11.59 -2.58
C VAL A 143 -20.15 -11.64 -3.49
N ALA A 144 -21.34 -11.93 -2.95
CA ALA A 144 -22.58 -11.93 -3.74
C ALA A 144 -22.85 -10.55 -4.36
N ARG A 145 -22.76 -9.47 -3.55
CA ARG A 145 -22.92 -8.09 -4.02
C ARG A 145 -21.85 -7.70 -5.05
N PHE A 146 -20.58 -8.03 -4.78
CA PHE A 146 -19.49 -7.75 -5.72
C PHE A 146 -19.72 -8.45 -7.07
N ASN A 147 -20.15 -9.71 -7.06
CA ASN A 147 -20.45 -10.45 -8.29
C ASN A 147 -21.64 -9.85 -9.06
N GLU A 148 -22.63 -9.25 -8.38
CA GLU A 148 -23.71 -8.50 -9.05
C GLU A 148 -23.18 -7.28 -9.76
N MET A 149 -22.34 -6.51 -9.09
CA MET A 149 -21.70 -5.32 -9.66
C MET A 149 -20.80 -5.67 -10.85
N VAL A 150 -20.06 -6.79 -10.78
CA VAL A 150 -19.27 -7.30 -11.93
C VAL A 150 -20.17 -7.63 -13.12
N ARG A 151 -21.33 -8.28 -12.90
CA ARG A 151 -22.29 -8.57 -13.99
C ARG A 151 -22.89 -7.29 -14.58
N GLY A 152 -23.07 -6.25 -13.76
CA GLY A 152 -23.50 -4.92 -14.21
C GLY A 152 -22.42 -4.09 -14.90
N GLY A 153 -21.15 -4.52 -14.79
CA GLY A 153 -20.01 -3.79 -15.37
C GLY A 153 -19.66 -2.50 -14.63
N HIS A 154 -20.05 -2.35 -13.35
CA HIS A 154 -19.75 -1.16 -12.54
C HIS A 154 -19.66 -1.50 -11.06
N ASP A 155 -18.69 -0.94 -10.34
CA ASP A 155 -18.53 -1.05 -8.90
C ASP A 155 -19.19 0.15 -8.19
N ASP A 156 -20.46 -0.02 -7.79
CA ASP A 156 -21.23 1.03 -7.11
C ASP A 156 -20.66 1.41 -5.73
N ASP A 157 -19.87 0.54 -5.11
CA ASP A 157 -19.35 0.74 -3.76
C ASP A 157 -18.09 1.60 -3.75
N PHE A 158 -17.17 1.36 -4.68
CA PHE A 158 -15.84 1.99 -4.67
C PHE A 158 -15.39 2.50 -6.05
N GLN A 159 -16.21 2.41 -7.08
CA GLN A 159 -15.93 2.88 -8.45
C GLN A 159 -14.64 2.27 -9.04
N ARG A 160 -14.38 1.00 -8.70
CA ARG A 160 -13.22 0.27 -9.20
C ARG A 160 -13.33 0.04 -10.70
N GLY A 161 -12.30 0.45 -11.43
CA GLY A 161 -12.26 0.34 -12.88
C GLY A 161 -12.82 1.55 -13.65
N ASP A 162 -13.33 2.57 -12.96
CA ASP A 162 -13.93 3.75 -13.62
C ASP A 162 -12.91 4.76 -14.13
N ASN A 163 -11.69 4.71 -13.63
CA ASN A 163 -10.66 5.69 -13.96
C ASN A 163 -9.44 5.07 -14.64
N SER A 164 -8.63 5.93 -15.26
CA SER A 164 -7.43 5.50 -15.98
C SER A 164 -6.34 4.94 -15.07
N TYR A 165 -6.28 5.37 -13.81
CA TYR A 165 -5.30 4.85 -12.86
C TYR A 165 -5.54 3.36 -12.59
N ASP A 166 -6.79 2.98 -12.30
CA ASP A 166 -7.18 1.60 -12.06
C ASP A 166 -6.89 0.70 -13.27
N ASN A 167 -7.24 1.19 -14.46
CA ASN A 167 -7.21 0.39 -15.68
C ASN A 167 -5.83 0.29 -16.34
N PHE A 168 -4.95 1.30 -16.16
CA PHE A 168 -3.70 1.39 -16.91
C PHE A 168 -2.45 1.48 -16.05
N TYR A 169 -2.56 1.91 -14.78
CA TYR A 169 -1.43 2.02 -13.89
C TYR A 169 -1.32 0.85 -12.90
N MET A 170 -2.43 0.39 -12.33
CA MET A 170 -2.43 -0.58 -11.23
C MET A 170 -2.57 -2.05 -11.67
N TRP A 171 -1.89 -2.45 -12.73
CA TRP A 171 -1.67 -3.88 -13.03
C TRP A 171 -2.93 -4.70 -13.28
N GLY A 172 -4.01 -4.09 -13.72
CA GLY A 172 -5.18 -4.80 -14.24
C GLY A 172 -4.80 -5.72 -15.41
N ASP A 173 -5.64 -6.69 -15.73
CA ASP A 173 -5.41 -7.58 -16.86
C ASP A 173 -5.71 -6.88 -18.18
N THR A 174 -4.67 -6.52 -18.92
CA THR A 174 -4.78 -5.80 -20.19
C THR A 174 -5.38 -6.64 -21.34
N SER A 175 -5.63 -7.93 -21.13
CA SER A 175 -6.36 -8.76 -22.09
C SER A 175 -7.86 -8.51 -22.09
N TYR A 176 -8.36 -7.73 -21.12
CA TYR A 176 -9.75 -7.29 -21.04
C TYR A 176 -9.88 -5.81 -21.34
N ASP A 177 -11.06 -5.38 -21.73
CA ASP A 177 -11.42 -3.97 -21.82
C ASP A 177 -11.88 -3.44 -20.44
N PRO A 178 -11.70 -2.14 -20.15
CA PRO A 178 -12.29 -1.54 -18.97
C PRO A 178 -13.81 -1.71 -18.91
N PRO A 179 -14.41 -1.91 -17.73
CA PRO A 179 -13.78 -1.95 -16.41
C PRO A 179 -13.24 -3.35 -16.02
N PHE A 180 -13.40 -4.35 -16.89
CA PHE A 180 -13.08 -5.75 -16.61
C PHE A 180 -11.57 -6.04 -16.50
N ARG A 181 -10.72 -5.05 -16.74
CA ARG A 181 -9.30 -5.16 -16.41
C ARG A 181 -9.06 -5.36 -14.92
N THR A 182 -9.97 -4.88 -14.09
CA THR A 182 -9.89 -4.95 -12.63
C THR A 182 -11.12 -5.60 -12.00
N LEU A 183 -12.26 -5.65 -12.71
CA LEU A 183 -13.48 -6.30 -12.24
C LEU A 183 -13.59 -7.73 -12.77
N GLY A 184 -13.73 -8.70 -11.87
CA GLY A 184 -13.95 -10.10 -12.21
C GLY A 184 -14.65 -10.81 -11.06
N ALA A 185 -15.58 -11.73 -11.40
CA ALA A 185 -16.36 -12.46 -10.41
C ALA A 185 -15.49 -13.40 -9.57
N ILE A 186 -15.90 -13.64 -8.34
CA ILE A 186 -15.36 -14.62 -7.39
C ILE A 186 -16.45 -15.66 -7.18
N ASP A 187 -16.50 -16.68 -8.04
CA ASP A 187 -17.62 -17.63 -8.09
C ASP A 187 -17.20 -19.07 -8.40
N GLN A 188 -15.90 -19.35 -8.50
CA GLN A 188 -15.38 -20.67 -8.82
C GLN A 188 -14.53 -21.21 -7.68
N GLY A 189 -15.12 -22.02 -6.78
CA GLY A 189 -14.37 -22.67 -5.71
C GLY A 189 -13.32 -23.70 -6.23
N PRO A 190 -12.35 -24.08 -5.38
CA PRO A 190 -12.16 -23.59 -4.02
C PRO A 190 -11.80 -22.11 -3.96
N PHE A 191 -12.03 -21.50 -2.79
CA PHE A 191 -11.73 -20.09 -2.49
C PHE A 191 -10.51 -20.00 -1.60
N PHE A 192 -9.80 -18.87 -1.70
CA PHE A 192 -8.55 -18.68 -0.99
C PHE A 192 -8.50 -17.32 -0.32
N ALA A 193 -7.85 -17.29 0.86
CA ALA A 193 -7.58 -16.08 1.62
C ALA A 193 -6.09 -15.97 1.95
N VAL A 194 -5.52 -14.79 1.75
CA VAL A 194 -4.17 -14.45 2.24
C VAL A 194 -4.30 -13.32 3.24
N GLN A 195 -3.87 -13.55 4.47
CA GLN A 195 -3.85 -12.49 5.48
C GLN A 195 -2.81 -11.44 5.12
N MET A 196 -3.26 -10.19 5.13
CA MET A 196 -2.48 -9.03 4.75
C MET A 196 -2.24 -8.10 5.93
N GLU A 197 -1.17 -7.33 5.86
CA GLU A 197 -0.75 -6.37 6.87
C GLU A 197 -0.44 -5.01 6.24
N SER A 198 -0.40 -3.99 7.08
CA SER A 198 0.13 -2.69 6.69
C SER A 198 1.66 -2.74 6.68
N GLY A 199 2.25 -2.36 5.56
CA GLY A 199 3.69 -2.16 5.39
C GLY A 199 3.99 -0.75 4.90
N ALA A 200 5.26 -0.42 4.74
CA ALA A 200 5.70 0.85 4.20
C ALA A 200 6.91 0.66 3.27
N LEU A 201 6.90 1.38 2.15
CA LEU A 201 8.05 1.46 1.23
C LEU A 201 9.16 2.37 1.80
N GLY A 202 8.79 3.30 2.68
CA GLY A 202 9.68 4.24 3.30
C GLY A 202 8.95 5.27 4.14
N THR A 203 9.73 6.13 4.80
CA THR A 203 9.22 7.23 5.63
C THR A 203 8.82 8.43 4.78
N ALA A 204 7.81 9.17 5.21
CA ALA A 204 7.41 10.46 4.65
C ALA A 204 7.82 11.63 5.55
N GLY A 205 8.06 11.36 6.84
CA GLY A 205 8.49 12.36 7.81
C GLY A 205 9.99 12.65 7.77
N GLY A 206 10.36 13.88 8.17
CA GLY A 206 11.75 14.33 8.26
C GLY A 206 11.87 15.83 8.48
N PRO A 207 13.10 16.38 8.45
CA PRO A 207 13.34 17.81 8.56
C PRO A 207 12.72 18.59 7.41
N LYS A 208 12.03 19.68 7.73
CA LYS A 208 11.50 20.61 6.72
C LYS A 208 12.62 21.32 6.00
N THR A 209 12.41 21.54 4.69
CA THR A 209 13.37 22.23 3.84
C THR A 209 12.71 23.36 3.06
N ASN A 210 13.51 24.33 2.65
CA ASN A 210 13.11 25.34 1.66
C ASN A 210 13.32 24.85 0.22
N ALA A 211 13.04 25.70 -0.76
CA ALA A 211 13.19 25.39 -2.19
C ALA A 211 14.65 25.09 -2.62
N ASN A 212 15.64 25.40 -1.80
CA ASN A 212 17.05 25.10 -2.02
C ASN A 212 17.51 23.81 -1.30
N ALA A 213 16.57 23.04 -0.74
CA ALA A 213 16.81 21.85 0.07
C ALA A 213 17.56 22.13 1.40
N GLN A 214 17.65 23.39 1.83
CA GLN A 214 18.23 23.76 3.11
C GLN A 214 17.24 23.44 4.23
N VAL A 215 17.71 22.84 5.31
CA VAL A 215 16.90 22.49 6.49
C VAL A 215 16.54 23.76 7.26
N LEU A 216 15.31 23.82 7.76
CA LEU A 216 14.76 24.92 8.52
C LEU A 216 14.67 24.55 10.01
N ASP A 217 14.90 25.55 10.88
CA ASP A 217 14.64 25.45 12.31
C ASP A 217 13.16 25.72 12.65
N TRP A 218 12.82 25.74 13.94
CA TRP A 218 11.45 25.98 14.43
C TRP A 218 10.95 27.42 14.20
N ASN A 219 11.81 28.36 13.92
CA ASN A 219 11.46 29.75 13.58
C ASN A 219 11.25 29.93 12.07
N GLY A 220 11.61 28.91 11.28
CA GLY A 220 11.61 28.94 9.82
C GLY A 220 12.92 29.50 9.24
N ASP A 221 13.95 29.70 10.06
CA ASP A 221 15.25 30.15 9.61
C ASP A 221 16.09 28.97 9.11
N VAL A 222 17.00 29.26 8.17
CA VAL A 222 17.89 28.23 7.59
C VAL A 222 18.94 27.83 8.64
N ILE A 223 19.10 26.52 8.85
CA ILE A 223 20.24 25.97 9.58
C ILE A 223 21.45 25.94 8.63
N PRO A 224 22.48 26.75 8.87
CA PRO A 224 23.58 26.87 7.93
C PRO A 224 24.34 25.56 7.71
N GLY A 225 24.54 25.18 6.42
CA GLY A 225 25.29 23.99 6.05
C GLY A 225 24.53 22.68 6.14
N LEU A 226 23.25 22.68 6.60
CA LEU A 226 22.44 21.48 6.69
C LEU A 226 21.42 21.41 5.53
N TYR A 227 21.42 20.27 4.82
CA TYR A 227 20.53 19.99 3.70
C TYR A 227 19.87 18.61 3.88
N ALA A 228 18.68 18.44 3.32
CA ALA A 228 18.02 17.15 3.30
C ALA A 228 17.30 16.91 1.95
N ALA A 229 17.21 15.65 1.53
CA ALA A 229 16.58 15.25 0.27
C ALA A 229 15.94 13.87 0.37
N GLY A 230 14.96 13.61 -0.50
CA GLY A 230 14.30 12.30 -0.61
C GLY A 230 13.56 11.90 0.66
N ASN A 231 13.59 10.62 1.01
CA ASN A 231 12.89 10.10 2.20
C ASN A 231 13.53 10.56 3.53
N ALA A 232 14.66 11.24 3.48
CA ALA A 232 15.29 11.81 4.65
C ALA A 232 14.80 13.24 4.95
N MET A 233 13.95 13.82 4.11
CA MET A 233 13.34 15.14 4.33
C MET A 233 11.82 15.01 4.55
N ASP A 234 11.21 16.06 5.05
CA ASP A 234 9.75 16.22 5.04
C ASP A 234 9.21 16.09 3.60
N ALA A 235 8.27 15.17 3.40
CA ALA A 235 7.82 14.77 2.07
C ALA A 235 7.25 15.96 1.28
N VAL A 236 7.87 16.30 0.16
CA VAL A 236 7.42 17.37 -0.74
C VAL A 236 6.02 17.13 -1.31
N LEU A 237 5.59 15.88 -1.38
CA LEU A 237 4.23 15.49 -1.79
C LEU A 237 3.24 15.48 -0.61
N GLY A 238 3.69 15.85 0.59
CA GLY A 238 2.89 15.78 1.81
C GLY A 238 2.45 14.35 2.10
N GLU A 239 1.16 14.15 2.26
CA GLU A 239 0.56 12.84 2.53
C GLU A 239 0.32 12.00 1.28
N ALA A 240 0.57 12.52 0.09
CA ALA A 240 0.31 11.83 -1.15
C ALA A 240 1.53 11.00 -1.60
N TYR A 241 1.25 9.92 -2.33
CA TYR A 241 2.25 9.14 -3.03
C TYR A 241 1.66 8.62 -4.34
N GLY A 242 2.10 9.17 -5.45
CA GLY A 242 1.47 8.92 -6.76
C GLY A 242 1.82 7.56 -7.38
N GLY A 243 2.85 6.87 -6.89
CA GLY A 243 3.28 5.59 -7.46
C GLY A 243 4.78 5.46 -7.65
N ALA A 244 5.20 4.54 -8.51
CA ALA A 244 6.60 4.26 -8.81
C ALA A 244 7.38 5.53 -9.20
N GLY A 245 8.54 5.72 -8.58
CA GLY A 245 9.35 6.93 -8.74
C GLY A 245 9.11 8.02 -7.69
N GLY A 246 8.06 7.88 -6.86
CA GLY A 246 7.71 8.87 -5.83
C GLY A 246 8.75 9.05 -4.72
N THR A 247 9.70 8.15 -4.58
CA THR A 247 10.87 8.29 -3.70
C THR A 247 12.11 8.75 -4.46
N LEU A 248 12.40 8.15 -5.59
CA LEU A 248 13.58 8.48 -6.40
C LEU A 248 13.48 9.87 -7.01
N GLY A 249 12.31 10.26 -7.50
CA GLY A 249 12.08 11.58 -8.11
C GLY A 249 12.44 12.72 -7.17
N PRO A 250 11.79 12.84 -6.00
CA PRO A 250 12.16 13.86 -5.00
C PRO A 250 13.61 13.74 -4.52
N GLY A 251 14.11 12.52 -4.30
CA GLY A 251 15.49 12.29 -3.87
C GLY A 251 16.52 12.84 -4.85
N MET A 252 16.36 12.56 -6.12
CA MET A 252 17.26 13.04 -7.18
C MET A 252 17.10 14.56 -7.39
N THR A 253 15.87 15.06 -7.41
CA THR A 253 15.58 16.47 -7.63
C THR A 253 16.17 17.34 -6.51
N PHE A 254 15.83 17.03 -5.26
CA PHE A 254 16.32 17.81 -4.13
C PHE A 254 17.81 17.59 -3.85
N GLY A 255 18.33 16.39 -4.14
CA GLY A 255 19.79 16.14 -4.09
C GLY A 255 20.55 16.99 -5.12
N PHE A 256 20.02 17.12 -6.34
CA PHE A 256 20.60 18.00 -7.36
C PHE A 256 20.52 19.48 -6.94
N ILE A 257 19.37 19.92 -6.42
CA ILE A 257 19.16 21.31 -5.95
C ILE A 257 20.16 21.63 -4.82
N ALA A 258 20.28 20.74 -3.84
CA ALA A 258 21.22 20.89 -2.72
C ALA A 258 22.67 21.04 -3.21
N GLY A 259 23.10 20.11 -4.08
CA GLY A 259 24.45 20.13 -4.65
C GLY A 259 24.76 21.40 -5.45
N ARG A 260 23.79 21.84 -6.27
CA ARG A 260 23.90 23.10 -7.03
C ARG A 260 24.00 24.31 -6.10
N HIS A 261 23.16 24.40 -5.10
CA HIS A 261 23.15 25.51 -4.13
C HIS A 261 24.47 25.56 -3.37
N LEU A 262 24.96 24.43 -2.88
CA LEU A 262 26.27 24.32 -2.21
C LEU A 262 27.40 24.82 -3.12
N GLY A 263 27.46 24.37 -4.38
CA GLY A 263 28.50 24.75 -5.32
C GLY A 263 28.55 26.25 -5.67
N THR A 264 27.42 26.95 -5.51
CA THR A 264 27.34 28.40 -5.79
C THR A 264 27.54 29.30 -4.57
N HIS A 265 27.41 28.74 -3.36
CA HIS A 265 27.41 29.51 -2.10
C HIS A 265 28.56 29.18 -1.14
N ILE A 266 29.35 28.13 -1.45
CA ILE A 266 30.61 27.88 -0.76
C ILE A 266 31.70 28.71 -1.46
N PRO A 267 32.39 29.65 -0.79
CA PRO A 267 33.53 30.34 -1.36
C PRO A 267 34.59 29.32 -1.75
N ASN A 268 35.13 29.45 -2.98
CA ASN A 268 36.32 28.69 -3.36
C ASN A 268 37.40 28.92 -2.29
N ARG A 269 37.76 27.83 -1.60
CA ARG A 269 38.90 27.86 -0.67
C ARG A 269 40.20 27.91 -1.45
#